data_433bb10e23ac9e787dd98f1070026c03
#
_entry.id   433bb10e23ac9e787dd98f1070026c03
#
_cell.length_a   1.000
_cell.length_b   1.000
_cell.length_c   1.000
_cell.angle_alpha   90.00
_cell.angle_beta   90.00
_cell.angle_gamma   90.00
#
_symmetry.space_group_name_H-M   'P 1'
#
loop_
_entity.id
_entity.type
_entity.pdbx_description
1 polymer ?
#
loop_
_entity_poly.entity_id
_entity_poly.type
_entity_poly.pdbx_seq_one_letter_code
_entity_poly.pdbx_strand_id
1 'polypeptide(L)'
;MKKSAKLSLALALMMGTTAGAQLMTNTASAEVSDKFRLEVNGVTSFFHDTDKVYYGQTRVDNTGLGKGWNNYTRVQFTYDVDKDVRLVARLHSNYDNAGDYVKNKNESGAYFDQSYLQYNDHKNNLHYIVGKKGMTLGQSMVYNSTGNLTGVQVSYGNVWEPTCLQLTYGDAKGGNRVMSAQLTQSLSKATSINATYVRGETYYEKSSGKFIKENDSFVDFGGKVKMHGVTFVGEYAKNRTNYPQKGTLKSDDQTRAWFIEAYTGPTNDFGSGLPVQKVGTHAFSVRWQDVGKYGTYVHNNTFYDGKKGIRFDYGVTIKKGLAVDFVYGRMQAKESAWGNGHRVQKGDWSNIFVAALNYKFR
;
A
#
# COMPACT_ATOMS: atom_id res chain seq x y z
N MET A 1 -25.19 -9.52 27.74
CA MET A 1 -25.12 -8.09 27.27
C MET A 1 -26.00 -7.93 26.04
N LYS A 2 -26.81 -6.88 25.99
CA LYS A 2 -27.66 -6.58 24.82
C LYS A 2 -26.76 -6.19 23.63
N LYS A 3 -27.15 -6.56 22.39
CA LYS A 3 -26.38 -6.28 21.14
C LYS A 3 -26.00 -4.80 21.00
N SER A 4 -26.85 -3.89 21.48
CA SER A 4 -26.59 -2.46 21.50
C SER A 4 -25.41 -2.02 22.37
N ALA A 5 -25.18 -2.68 23.52
CA ALA A 5 -24.04 -2.37 24.40
C ALA A 5 -22.70 -2.83 23.80
N LYS A 6 -22.70 -3.92 23.05
CA LYS A 6 -21.50 -4.42 22.32
C LYS A 6 -21.12 -3.47 21.19
N LEU A 7 -22.10 -2.94 20.47
CA LEU A 7 -21.88 -1.97 19.40
C LEU A 7 -21.34 -0.63 19.96
N SER A 8 -21.89 -0.16 21.09
CA SER A 8 -21.45 1.07 21.75
C SER A 8 -20.00 0.97 22.27
N LEU A 9 -19.62 -0.21 22.81
CA LEU A 9 -18.24 -0.46 23.26
C LEU A 9 -17.25 -0.46 22.08
N ALA A 10 -17.63 -1.09 20.97
CA ALA A 10 -16.81 -1.11 19.76
C ALA A 10 -16.68 0.31 19.14
N LEU A 11 -17.76 1.09 19.14
CA LEU A 11 -17.73 2.49 18.68
C LEU A 11 -16.86 3.38 19.59
N ALA A 12 -16.93 3.20 20.91
CA ALA A 12 -16.11 3.92 21.88
C ALA A 12 -14.62 3.61 21.73
N LEU A 13 -14.27 2.35 21.45
CA LEU A 13 -12.91 1.93 21.12
C LEU A 13 -12.41 2.56 19.81
N MET A 14 -13.27 2.66 18.80
CA MET A 14 -12.91 3.30 17.54
C MET A 14 -12.76 4.82 17.65
N MET A 15 -13.48 5.47 18.57
CA MET A 15 -13.40 6.91 18.79
C MET A 15 -12.23 7.32 19.69
N GLY A 16 -11.43 6.36 20.23
CA GLY A 16 -10.22 6.67 21.01
C GLY A 16 -10.49 7.41 22.31
N THR A 17 -11.69 7.33 22.88
CA THR A 17 -12.03 8.01 24.11
C THR A 17 -11.54 7.24 25.34
N THR A 18 -11.06 7.94 26.36
CA THR A 18 -10.67 7.38 27.68
C THR A 18 -11.77 6.56 28.35
N ALA A 19 -13.03 6.82 28.03
CA ALA A 19 -14.19 6.02 28.48
C ALA A 19 -14.17 4.57 27.97
N GLY A 20 -13.57 4.31 26.78
CA GLY A 20 -13.42 2.96 26.27
C GLY A 20 -12.45 2.11 27.09
N ALA A 21 -11.40 2.72 27.63
CA ALA A 21 -10.43 2.01 28.47
C ALA A 21 -10.98 1.66 29.85
N GLN A 22 -11.79 2.54 30.43
CA GLN A 22 -12.43 2.28 31.73
C GLN A 22 -13.55 1.20 31.68
N LEU A 23 -14.24 1.09 30.55
CA LEU A 23 -15.25 0.03 30.34
C LEU A 23 -14.62 -1.35 30.19
N MET A 24 -13.35 -1.45 29.79
CA MET A 24 -12.63 -2.71 29.70
C MET A 24 -12.20 -3.27 31.07
N THR A 25 -12.06 -2.43 32.10
CA THR A 25 -11.54 -2.85 33.40
C THR A 25 -12.58 -3.47 34.32
N ASN A 26 -13.85 -3.37 34.05
CA ASN A 26 -14.86 -3.61 35.05
C ASN A 26 -15.89 -4.71 34.80
N THR A 27 -15.81 -5.73 34.05
CA THR A 27 -16.78 -6.86 34.21
C THR A 27 -17.02 -7.77 32.99
N ALA A 28 -16.32 -7.59 31.89
CA ALA A 28 -16.54 -8.42 30.71
C ALA A 28 -15.25 -9.10 30.20
N SER A 29 -14.28 -9.35 31.08
CA SER A 29 -12.90 -9.65 30.69
C SER A 29 -12.75 -10.97 29.91
N ALA A 30 -13.48 -12.03 30.21
CA ALA A 30 -13.31 -13.31 29.54
C ALA A 30 -13.98 -13.34 28.14
N GLU A 31 -15.21 -12.85 28.02
CA GLU A 31 -15.94 -12.85 26.76
C GLU A 31 -15.43 -11.82 25.73
N VAL A 32 -14.72 -10.77 26.21
CA VAL A 32 -14.08 -9.77 25.37
C VAL A 32 -12.73 -10.25 24.88
N SER A 33 -12.00 -11.05 25.67
CA SER A 33 -10.63 -11.49 25.33
C SER A 33 -10.57 -12.35 24.07
N ASP A 34 -11.53 -13.26 23.88
CA ASP A 34 -11.54 -14.17 22.72
C ASP A 34 -11.92 -13.50 21.40
N LYS A 35 -12.63 -12.37 21.48
CA LYS A 35 -13.10 -11.59 20.33
C LYS A 35 -12.22 -10.42 20.00
N PHE A 36 -11.32 -10.04 20.91
CA PHE A 36 -10.43 -8.90 20.76
C PHE A 36 -9.01 -9.36 20.44
N ARG A 37 -8.45 -8.78 19.41
CA ARG A 37 -7.06 -9.02 19.01
C ARG A 37 -6.30 -7.71 18.88
N LEU A 38 -5.10 -7.70 19.43
CA LEU A 38 -4.14 -6.61 19.30
C LEU A 38 -2.95 -7.07 18.44
N GLU A 39 -2.61 -6.29 17.45
CA GLU A 39 -1.40 -6.51 16.66
C GLU A 39 -0.56 -5.22 16.66
N VAL A 40 0.72 -5.34 16.95
CA VAL A 40 1.69 -4.25 16.83
C VAL A 40 2.65 -4.60 15.72
N ASN A 41 2.79 -3.72 14.74
CA ASN A 41 3.77 -3.87 13.67
C ASN A 41 4.41 -2.53 13.32
N GLY A 42 5.58 -2.59 12.73
CA GLY A 42 6.25 -1.39 12.27
C GLY A 42 7.58 -1.67 11.60
N VAL A 43 8.21 -0.59 11.23
CA VAL A 43 9.50 -0.59 10.54
C VAL A 43 10.36 0.56 11.05
N THR A 44 11.63 0.28 11.25
CA THR A 44 12.68 1.31 11.33
C THR A 44 13.62 1.06 10.17
N SER A 45 13.78 2.03 9.30
CA SER A 45 14.62 1.88 8.11
C SER A 45 15.54 3.07 7.91
N PHE A 46 16.74 2.78 7.42
CA PHE A 46 17.63 3.74 6.82
C PHE A 46 17.50 3.62 5.30
N PHE A 47 17.38 4.75 4.62
CA PHE A 47 17.39 4.78 3.18
C PHE A 47 18.44 5.77 2.66
N HIS A 48 18.94 5.48 1.48
CA HIS A 48 19.81 6.35 0.72
C HIS A 48 19.44 6.25 -0.76
N ASP A 49 19.04 7.39 -1.35
CA ASP A 49 18.76 7.50 -2.76
C ASP A 49 19.69 8.58 -3.34
N THR A 50 20.38 8.25 -4.41
CA THR A 50 21.27 9.21 -5.10
C THR A 50 20.53 10.14 -6.04
N ASP A 51 19.20 9.94 -6.18
CA ASP A 51 18.37 10.83 -6.98
C ASP A 51 18.19 12.18 -6.29
N LYS A 52 18.22 13.21 -7.09
CA LYS A 52 18.05 14.60 -6.64
C LYS A 52 16.58 15.05 -6.72
N VAL A 53 15.71 14.26 -7.37
CA VAL A 53 14.30 14.58 -7.59
C VAL A 53 13.46 13.31 -7.57
N TYR A 54 12.47 13.26 -6.69
CA TYR A 54 11.47 12.19 -6.67
C TYR A 54 10.35 12.48 -7.66
N TYR A 55 10.02 11.48 -8.46
CA TYR A 55 8.83 11.47 -9.31
C TYR A 55 7.70 10.70 -8.63
N GLY A 56 6.58 11.30 -8.55
CA GLY A 56 5.38 10.75 -7.96
C GLY A 56 5.02 11.45 -6.66
N GLN A 57 3.79 11.88 -6.56
CA GLN A 57 3.13 12.55 -5.44
C GLN A 57 4.07 13.32 -4.47
N THR A 58 4.58 14.48 -4.93
CA THR A 58 4.97 15.62 -4.09
C THR A 58 6.15 15.45 -3.13
N ARG A 59 7.19 14.69 -3.44
CA ARG A 59 8.40 14.79 -2.63
C ARG A 59 9.58 15.22 -3.48
N VAL A 60 9.86 16.50 -3.40
CA VAL A 60 11.12 17.07 -3.82
C VAL A 60 12.05 17.05 -2.62
N ASP A 61 13.15 16.32 -2.67
CA ASP A 61 14.13 16.35 -1.61
C ASP A 61 14.90 17.66 -1.63
N ASN A 62 14.78 18.44 -0.57
CA ASN A 62 15.50 19.69 -0.40
C ASN A 62 16.98 19.48 -0.12
N THR A 63 17.42 18.29 0.24
CA THR A 63 18.80 18.01 0.64
C THR A 63 19.67 17.55 -0.52
N GLY A 64 19.08 17.26 -1.67
CA GLY A 64 19.79 16.80 -2.88
C GLY A 64 20.38 15.40 -2.79
N LEU A 65 20.28 14.74 -1.65
CA LEU A 65 20.67 13.36 -1.41
C LEU A 65 19.61 12.76 -0.51
N GLY A 66 18.69 12.00 -1.07
CA GLY A 66 17.62 11.34 -0.33
C GLY A 66 18.18 10.29 0.64
N LYS A 67 18.68 10.72 1.78
CA LYS A 67 19.14 9.82 2.85
C LYS A 67 18.52 10.18 4.17
N GLY A 68 18.17 9.18 4.96
CA GLY A 68 17.63 9.40 6.29
C GLY A 68 17.05 8.18 6.91
N TRP A 69 16.42 8.40 8.04
CA TRP A 69 15.72 7.37 8.80
C TRP A 69 14.22 7.54 8.63
N ASN A 70 13.53 6.44 8.45
CA ASN A 70 12.09 6.37 8.50
C ASN A 70 11.69 5.39 9.57
N ASN A 71 10.71 5.77 10.40
CA ASN A 71 10.16 4.89 11.43
C ASN A 71 8.66 5.02 11.41
N TYR A 72 7.96 3.92 11.37
CA TYR A 72 6.54 3.90 11.69
C TYR A 72 6.19 2.73 12.62
N THR A 73 5.19 2.97 13.45
CA THR A 73 4.57 1.96 14.30
C THR A 73 3.07 1.97 14.07
N ARG A 74 2.48 0.78 13.98
CA ARG A 74 1.03 0.60 13.87
C ARG A 74 0.54 -0.30 14.98
N VAL A 75 -0.56 0.11 15.60
CA VAL A 75 -1.28 -0.69 16.59
C VAL A 75 -2.67 -0.95 16.04
N GLN A 76 -2.96 -2.20 15.71
CA GLN A 76 -4.24 -2.60 15.15
C GLN A 76 -5.08 -3.29 16.21
N PHE A 77 -6.29 -2.81 16.36
CA PHE A 77 -7.37 -3.36 17.17
C PHE A 77 -8.35 -4.06 16.24
N THR A 78 -8.66 -5.31 16.55
CA THR A 78 -9.67 -6.07 15.82
C THR A 78 -10.66 -6.64 16.82
N TYR A 79 -11.94 -6.42 16.60
CA TYR A 79 -13.02 -6.94 17.43
C TYR A 79 -14.04 -7.72 16.57
N ASP A 80 -14.15 -9.01 16.79
CA ASP A 80 -15.16 -9.86 16.17
C ASP A 80 -16.46 -9.76 16.99
N VAL A 81 -17.41 -8.96 16.50
CA VAL A 81 -18.73 -8.78 17.14
C VAL A 81 -19.44 -10.15 17.21
N ASP A 82 -19.46 -10.83 16.07
CA ASP A 82 -19.89 -12.22 15.91
C ASP A 82 -19.12 -12.86 14.73
N LYS A 83 -19.58 -14.02 14.25
CA LYS A 83 -18.93 -14.73 13.12
C LYS A 83 -18.99 -13.97 11.79
N ASP A 84 -19.93 -13.05 11.64
CA ASP A 84 -20.20 -12.35 10.38
C ASP A 84 -19.69 -10.90 10.40
N VAL A 85 -19.60 -10.28 11.59
CA VAL A 85 -19.31 -8.86 11.77
C VAL A 85 -17.99 -8.64 12.49
N ARG A 86 -17.12 -7.85 11.88
CA ARG A 86 -15.81 -7.46 12.42
C ARG A 86 -15.62 -5.96 12.36
N LEU A 87 -15.05 -5.41 13.41
CA LEU A 87 -14.58 -4.03 13.49
C LEU A 87 -13.06 -4.01 13.52
N VAL A 88 -12.47 -3.11 12.75
CA VAL A 88 -11.02 -2.90 12.73
C VAL A 88 -10.72 -1.42 12.89
N ALA A 89 -9.80 -1.11 13.78
CA ALA A 89 -9.21 0.22 13.92
C ALA A 89 -7.68 0.08 13.99
N ARG A 90 -6.93 0.91 13.28
CA ARG A 90 -5.48 0.89 13.32
C ARG A 90 -4.93 2.30 13.51
N LEU A 91 -4.25 2.47 14.64
CA LEU A 91 -3.48 3.66 14.94
C LEU A 91 -2.12 3.56 14.24
N HIS A 92 -1.74 4.60 13.54
CA HIS A 92 -0.47 4.73 12.85
C HIS A 92 0.29 5.93 13.41
N SER A 93 1.51 5.70 13.84
CA SER A 93 2.46 6.75 14.18
C SER A 93 3.62 6.69 13.19
N ASN A 94 3.96 7.83 12.61
CA ASN A 94 5.05 7.94 11.65
C ASN A 94 6.02 9.03 12.10
N TYR A 95 7.32 8.72 12.06
CA TYR A 95 8.40 9.66 12.26
C TYR A 95 9.39 9.50 11.12
N ASP A 96 9.54 10.52 10.32
CA ASP A 96 10.48 10.58 9.21
C ASP A 96 11.51 11.66 9.49
N ASN A 97 12.76 11.24 9.67
CA ASN A 97 13.91 12.10 9.96
C ASN A 97 14.76 12.37 8.70
N ALA A 98 14.24 12.03 7.55
CA ALA A 98 14.92 12.20 6.26
C ALA A 98 14.82 13.64 5.74
N GLY A 99 15.21 14.61 6.58
CA GLY A 99 15.17 16.01 6.21
C GLY A 99 13.73 16.52 6.07
N ASP A 100 13.50 17.77 6.19
CA ASP A 100 12.28 18.58 6.17
C ASP A 100 10.99 18.10 5.45
N TYR A 101 10.84 16.79 5.23
CA TYR A 101 9.74 16.17 4.50
C TYR A 101 8.42 16.25 5.21
N VAL A 102 8.44 16.40 6.51
CA VAL A 102 7.21 16.47 7.30
C VAL A 102 6.84 17.92 7.58
N LYS A 103 6.96 18.80 6.60
CA LYS A 103 6.30 20.11 6.68
C LYS A 103 4.80 20.07 6.46
N ASN A 104 4.22 18.92 6.13
CA ASN A 104 2.80 18.73 6.34
C ASN A 104 2.57 18.55 7.85
N LYS A 105 2.35 19.67 8.52
CA LYS A 105 2.03 19.75 9.95
C LYS A 105 0.88 18.82 10.41
N ASN A 106 0.20 18.19 9.48
CA ASN A 106 -0.93 17.29 9.70
C ASN A 106 -0.56 15.80 9.66
N GLU A 107 0.67 15.43 9.36
CA GLU A 107 1.09 14.02 9.25
C GLU A 107 2.13 13.60 10.32
N SER A 108 2.63 14.54 11.13
CA SER A 108 3.46 14.23 12.29
C SER A 108 2.57 13.93 13.48
N GLY A 109 2.50 12.66 13.88
CA GLY A 109 1.71 12.25 15.03
C GLY A 109 1.05 10.89 14.84
N ALA A 110 0.24 10.51 15.81
CA ALA A 110 -0.54 9.31 15.76
C ALA A 110 -1.94 9.61 15.19
N TYR A 111 -2.34 8.85 14.17
CA TYR A 111 -3.66 8.97 13.54
C TYR A 111 -4.23 7.61 13.15
N PHE A 112 -5.53 7.51 13.02
CA PHE A 112 -6.16 6.31 12.51
C PHE A 112 -5.98 6.24 10.98
N ASP A 113 -5.13 5.32 10.52
CA ASP A 113 -4.96 5.06 9.09
C ASP A 113 -5.95 4.02 8.56
N GLN A 114 -6.55 3.21 9.44
CA GLN A 114 -7.67 2.33 9.13
C GLN A 114 -8.75 2.41 10.21
N SER A 115 -10.00 2.44 9.79
CA SER A 115 -11.18 2.36 10.65
C SER A 115 -12.36 1.90 9.81
N TYR A 116 -12.73 0.63 9.92
CA TYR A 116 -13.79 0.05 9.08
C TYR A 116 -14.57 -1.06 9.78
N LEU A 117 -15.78 -1.26 9.28
CA LEU A 117 -16.62 -2.40 9.56
C LEU A 117 -16.56 -3.37 8.38
N GLN A 118 -16.42 -4.64 8.68
CA GLN A 118 -16.53 -5.74 7.72
C GLN A 118 -17.76 -6.58 8.08
N TYR A 119 -18.58 -6.91 7.08
CA TYR A 119 -19.68 -7.86 7.18
C TYR A 119 -19.48 -8.97 6.13
N ASN A 120 -19.62 -10.23 6.56
CA ASN A 120 -19.48 -11.39 5.70
C ASN A 120 -20.84 -12.10 5.60
N ASP A 121 -21.41 -12.11 4.42
CA ASP A 121 -22.58 -12.95 4.09
C ASP A 121 -22.08 -14.29 3.54
N HIS A 122 -21.87 -15.22 4.45
CA HIS A 122 -21.38 -16.57 4.09
C HIS A 122 -22.34 -17.36 3.20
N LYS A 123 -23.64 -17.05 3.24
CA LYS A 123 -24.64 -17.74 2.42
C LYS A 123 -24.47 -17.41 0.94
N ASN A 124 -24.19 -16.15 0.63
CA ASN A 124 -24.08 -15.66 -0.74
C ASN A 124 -22.62 -15.46 -1.17
N ASN A 125 -21.65 -15.80 -0.29
CA ASN A 125 -20.23 -15.58 -0.50
C ASN A 125 -19.89 -14.12 -0.80
N LEU A 126 -20.57 -13.19 -0.11
CA LEU A 126 -20.38 -11.74 -0.27
C LEU A 126 -19.70 -11.16 0.98
N HIS A 127 -18.77 -10.24 0.74
CA HIS A 127 -18.04 -9.54 1.79
C HIS A 127 -18.18 -8.04 1.56
N TYR A 128 -18.61 -7.35 2.61
CA TYR A 128 -18.82 -5.89 2.58
C TYR A 128 -17.85 -5.23 3.54
N ILE A 129 -17.24 -4.15 3.11
CA ILE A 129 -16.39 -3.31 3.95
C ILE A 129 -16.83 -1.87 3.79
N VAL A 130 -17.04 -1.19 4.91
CA VAL A 130 -17.42 0.22 4.96
C VAL A 130 -16.51 0.96 5.92
N GLY A 131 -15.90 2.04 5.46
CA GLY A 131 -15.01 2.87 6.26
C GLY A 131 -13.66 3.13 5.60
N LYS A 132 -12.67 3.48 6.39
CA LYS A 132 -11.31 3.80 5.94
C LYS A 132 -10.45 2.54 5.97
N LYS A 133 -9.98 2.11 4.81
CA LYS A 133 -9.20 0.87 4.65
C LYS A 133 -8.06 1.05 3.65
N GLY A 134 -6.98 0.27 3.84
CA GLY A 134 -5.98 0.04 2.80
C GLY A 134 -6.57 -0.76 1.63
N MET A 135 -6.16 -0.43 0.42
CA MET A 135 -6.55 -1.14 -0.79
C MET A 135 -5.32 -1.49 -1.63
N THR A 136 -5.31 -2.70 -2.15
CA THR A 136 -4.30 -3.17 -3.11
C THR A 136 -5.03 -3.77 -4.28
N LEU A 137 -4.67 -3.36 -5.50
CA LEU A 137 -5.22 -3.87 -6.74
C LEU A 137 -4.10 -4.40 -7.62
N GLY A 138 -4.41 -5.38 -8.44
CA GLY A 138 -3.45 -6.08 -9.28
C GLY A 138 -2.41 -6.82 -8.43
N GLN A 139 -1.16 -6.75 -8.88
CA GLN A 139 0.02 -7.18 -8.11
C GLN A 139 0.69 -5.98 -7.40
N SER A 140 -0.11 -5.01 -6.98
CA SER A 140 0.29 -3.82 -6.21
C SER A 140 0.82 -2.62 -7.01
N MET A 141 0.87 -2.70 -8.35
CA MET A 141 1.45 -1.61 -9.14
C MET A 141 0.46 -0.48 -9.42
N VAL A 142 -0.76 -0.79 -9.88
CA VAL A 142 -1.70 0.25 -10.27
C VAL A 142 -2.29 0.98 -9.07
N TYR A 143 -2.55 0.27 -7.98
CA TYR A 143 -3.02 0.83 -6.72
C TYR A 143 -2.51 0.02 -5.53
N ASN A 144 -1.78 0.67 -4.65
CA ASN A 144 -1.35 0.10 -3.37
C ASN A 144 -1.29 1.19 -2.30
N SER A 145 -2.22 1.14 -1.36
CA SER A 145 -2.29 2.11 -0.28
C SER A 145 -2.74 1.48 1.03
N THR A 146 -2.03 1.78 2.10
CA THR A 146 -2.25 1.19 3.42
C THR A 146 -3.41 1.80 4.20
N GLY A 147 -4.02 2.88 3.76
CA GLY A 147 -5.09 3.54 4.52
C GLY A 147 -5.71 4.73 3.80
N ASN A 148 -5.63 4.77 2.48
CA ASN A 148 -5.99 5.95 1.72
C ASN A 148 -7.37 5.88 1.05
N LEU A 149 -8.16 4.84 1.32
CA LEU A 149 -9.53 4.76 0.80
C LEU A 149 -10.53 4.84 1.95
N THR A 150 -11.42 5.82 1.89
CA THR A 150 -12.62 5.91 2.72
C THR A 150 -13.84 5.69 1.84
N GLY A 151 -14.56 4.60 2.06
CA GLY A 151 -15.68 4.26 1.19
C GLY A 151 -16.25 2.88 1.44
N VAL A 152 -16.70 2.25 0.37
CA VAL A 152 -17.32 0.93 0.38
C VAL A 152 -16.58 -0.02 -0.55
N GLN A 153 -16.45 -1.26 -0.14
CA GLN A 153 -15.97 -2.37 -0.95
C GLN A 153 -16.96 -3.52 -0.84
N VAL A 154 -17.30 -4.10 -1.96
CA VAL A 154 -18.07 -5.33 -2.03
C VAL A 154 -17.26 -6.34 -2.80
N SER A 155 -17.13 -7.57 -2.27
CA SER A 155 -16.50 -8.65 -3.02
C SER A 155 -17.35 -9.92 -2.98
N TYR A 156 -17.36 -10.62 -4.10
CA TYR A 156 -17.81 -11.99 -4.23
C TYR A 156 -16.59 -12.90 -4.17
N GLY A 157 -16.60 -13.86 -3.26
CA GLY A 157 -15.40 -14.62 -2.95
C GLY A 157 -14.36 -13.81 -2.17
N ASN A 158 -13.30 -14.46 -1.80
CA ASN A 158 -12.16 -13.83 -1.15
C ASN A 158 -10.85 -14.21 -1.88
N VAL A 159 -9.75 -13.55 -1.53
CA VAL A 159 -8.44 -13.73 -2.19
C VAL A 159 -7.87 -15.15 -2.11
N TRP A 160 -8.43 -15.99 -1.25
CA TRP A 160 -8.01 -17.39 -1.07
C TRP A 160 -8.88 -18.37 -1.88
N GLU A 161 -10.00 -17.88 -2.45
CA GLU A 161 -10.89 -18.66 -3.28
C GLU A 161 -10.43 -18.65 -4.75
N PRO A 162 -10.89 -19.64 -5.54
CA PRO A 162 -10.52 -19.70 -6.97
C PRO A 162 -10.91 -18.45 -7.74
N THR A 163 -12.06 -17.83 -7.38
CA THR A 163 -12.55 -16.61 -8.05
C THR A 163 -12.87 -15.56 -6.99
N CYS A 164 -12.35 -14.37 -7.18
CA CYS A 164 -12.68 -13.20 -6.36
C CYS A 164 -12.95 -12.00 -7.28
N LEU A 165 -14.17 -11.47 -7.20
CA LEU A 165 -14.57 -10.21 -7.84
C LEU A 165 -14.71 -9.14 -6.79
N GLN A 166 -13.94 -8.07 -6.87
CA GLN A 166 -13.96 -6.95 -5.93
C GLN A 166 -14.39 -5.67 -6.64
N LEU A 167 -15.37 -4.99 -6.08
CA LEU A 167 -15.83 -3.67 -6.49
C LEU A 167 -15.58 -2.69 -5.35
N THR A 168 -15.07 -1.51 -5.68
CA THR A 168 -14.76 -0.48 -4.67
C THR A 168 -15.21 0.90 -5.15
N TYR A 169 -15.73 1.70 -4.22
CA TYR A 169 -16.04 3.10 -4.44
C TYR A 169 -15.76 3.91 -3.18
N GLY A 170 -15.07 5.05 -3.32
CA GLY A 170 -14.76 5.92 -2.18
C GLY A 170 -13.87 7.08 -2.54
N ASP A 171 -13.36 7.73 -1.50
CA ASP A 171 -12.42 8.82 -1.62
C ASP A 171 -11.02 8.33 -1.24
N ALA A 172 -10.06 8.52 -2.15
CA ALA A 172 -8.65 8.35 -1.89
C ALA A 172 -8.10 9.54 -1.09
N LYS A 173 -6.84 9.44 -0.64
CA LYS A 173 -6.16 10.54 0.07
C LYS A 173 -6.26 11.84 -0.75
N GLY A 174 -6.63 12.93 -0.08
CA GLY A 174 -6.82 14.23 -0.72
C GLY A 174 -8.23 14.48 -1.27
N GLY A 175 -9.20 13.62 -0.95
CA GLY A 175 -10.60 13.77 -1.39
C GLY A 175 -10.84 13.39 -2.86
N ASN A 176 -9.88 12.70 -3.47
CA ASN A 176 -9.99 12.24 -4.85
C ASN A 176 -10.89 11.01 -4.93
N ARG A 177 -12.00 11.12 -5.63
CA ARG A 177 -12.92 10.01 -5.81
C ARG A 177 -12.29 8.90 -6.65
N VAL A 178 -12.48 7.66 -6.22
CA VAL A 178 -11.99 6.47 -6.93
C VAL A 178 -13.05 5.39 -6.99
N MET A 179 -13.10 4.70 -8.11
CA MET A 179 -13.85 3.47 -8.29
C MET A 179 -12.94 2.41 -8.93
N SER A 180 -13.12 1.16 -8.53
CA SER A 180 -12.39 0.06 -9.12
C SER A 180 -13.22 -1.20 -9.23
N ALA A 181 -12.85 -2.03 -10.20
CA ALA A 181 -13.32 -3.40 -10.34
C ALA A 181 -12.10 -4.29 -10.58
N GLN A 182 -11.97 -5.38 -9.83
CA GLN A 182 -10.91 -6.36 -9.99
C GLN A 182 -11.49 -7.76 -10.00
N LEU A 183 -11.10 -8.53 -10.99
CA LEU A 183 -11.31 -9.98 -11.03
C LEU A 183 -9.97 -10.66 -10.79
N THR A 184 -9.92 -11.56 -9.83
CA THR A 184 -8.79 -12.47 -9.60
C THR A 184 -9.28 -13.90 -9.83
N GLN A 185 -8.57 -14.65 -10.64
CA GLN A 185 -8.86 -16.05 -10.95
C GLN A 185 -7.64 -16.90 -10.65
N SER A 186 -7.80 -17.87 -9.75
CA SER A 186 -6.82 -18.95 -9.55
C SER A 186 -7.04 -20.03 -10.59
N LEU A 187 -6.04 -20.27 -11.41
CA LEU A 187 -6.04 -21.33 -12.42
C LEU A 187 -5.56 -22.67 -11.82
N SER A 188 -4.78 -22.58 -10.75
CA SER A 188 -4.31 -23.71 -9.96
C SER A 188 -3.88 -23.22 -8.57
N LYS A 189 -3.45 -24.14 -7.69
CA LYS A 189 -2.82 -23.77 -6.39
C LYS A 189 -1.54 -22.97 -6.55
N ALA A 190 -0.90 -23.04 -7.71
CA ALA A 190 0.37 -22.37 -8.01
C ALA A 190 0.22 -21.16 -8.93
N THR A 191 -0.91 -20.98 -9.60
CA THR A 191 -1.08 -19.98 -10.65
C THR A 191 -2.34 -19.17 -10.44
N SER A 192 -2.23 -17.85 -10.49
CA SER A 192 -3.38 -16.94 -10.51
C SER A 192 -3.13 -15.79 -11.50
N ILE A 193 -4.23 -15.28 -12.04
CA ILE A 193 -4.26 -14.10 -12.91
C ILE A 193 -5.23 -13.07 -12.33
N ASN A 194 -5.02 -11.80 -12.66
CA ASN A 194 -5.93 -10.72 -12.32
C ASN A 194 -6.14 -9.78 -13.50
N ALA A 195 -7.33 -9.19 -13.55
CA ALA A 195 -7.66 -8.07 -14.41
C ALA A 195 -8.30 -6.99 -13.56
N THR A 196 -7.84 -5.75 -13.73
CA THR A 196 -8.25 -4.63 -12.91
C THR A 196 -8.63 -3.44 -13.77
N TYR A 197 -9.68 -2.75 -13.39
CA TYR A 197 -10.03 -1.42 -13.88
C TYR A 197 -10.07 -0.45 -12.72
N VAL A 198 -9.41 0.69 -12.87
CA VAL A 198 -9.46 1.80 -11.91
C VAL A 198 -9.86 3.07 -12.63
N ARG A 199 -10.79 3.80 -12.06
CA ARG A 199 -11.10 5.16 -12.46
C ARG A 199 -10.99 6.06 -11.24
N GLY A 200 -10.17 7.11 -11.34
CA GLY A 200 -9.92 8.02 -10.22
C GLY A 200 -9.81 9.46 -10.66
N GLU A 201 -10.15 10.35 -9.74
CA GLU A 201 -9.94 11.77 -9.91
C GLU A 201 -8.49 12.11 -9.59
N THR A 202 -7.88 12.96 -10.39
CA THR A 202 -6.55 13.52 -10.14
C THR A 202 -6.58 15.03 -10.33
N TYR A 203 -5.77 15.73 -9.54
CA TYR A 203 -5.62 17.17 -9.64
C TYR A 203 -4.24 17.51 -10.17
N TYR A 204 -4.19 18.30 -11.20
CA TYR A 204 -2.95 18.76 -11.81
C TYR A 204 -2.84 20.28 -11.69
N GLU A 205 -1.67 20.74 -11.29
CA GLU A 205 -1.36 22.15 -11.31
C GLU A 205 -0.98 22.58 -12.74
N LYS A 206 -1.66 23.60 -13.27
CA LYS A 206 -1.22 24.28 -14.49
C LYS A 206 -0.05 25.20 -14.19
N SER A 207 0.73 25.54 -15.23
CA SER A 207 1.75 26.59 -15.16
C SER A 207 1.23 27.97 -14.68
N SER A 208 -0.09 28.17 -14.72
CA SER A 208 -0.79 29.33 -14.17
C SER A 208 -1.13 29.25 -12.68
N GLY A 209 -0.69 28.21 -11.96
CA GLY A 209 -1.07 27.96 -10.55
C GLY A 209 -2.50 27.46 -10.35
N LYS A 210 -3.26 27.23 -11.41
CA LYS A 210 -4.63 26.69 -11.30
C LYS A 210 -4.61 25.18 -11.31
N PHE A 211 -5.29 24.55 -10.35
CA PHE A 211 -5.53 23.11 -10.34
C PHE A 211 -6.66 22.75 -11.30
N ILE A 212 -6.43 21.71 -12.10
CA ILE A 212 -7.44 21.10 -12.95
C ILE A 212 -7.71 19.71 -12.45
N LYS A 213 -8.99 19.41 -12.29
CA LYS A 213 -9.48 18.09 -12.00
C LYS A 213 -9.62 17.31 -13.30
N GLU A 214 -9.01 16.16 -13.37
CA GLU A 214 -9.17 15.19 -14.48
C GLU A 214 -9.59 13.82 -13.92
N ASN A 215 -10.16 13.00 -14.77
CA ASN A 215 -10.48 11.62 -14.43
C ASN A 215 -9.48 10.72 -15.14
N ASP A 216 -8.65 10.04 -14.36
CA ASP A 216 -7.76 9.03 -14.87
C ASP A 216 -8.46 7.67 -14.94
N SER A 217 -8.17 6.90 -15.97
CA SER A 217 -8.65 5.52 -16.08
C SER A 217 -7.51 4.58 -16.44
N PHE A 218 -7.40 3.51 -15.67
CA PHE A 218 -6.36 2.50 -15.82
C PHE A 218 -6.99 1.16 -16.13
N VAL A 219 -6.36 0.42 -17.00
CA VAL A 219 -6.54 -1.03 -17.15
C VAL A 219 -5.26 -1.71 -16.73
N ASP A 220 -5.40 -2.82 -16.05
CA ASP A 220 -4.28 -3.57 -15.49
C ASP A 220 -4.50 -5.06 -15.66
N PHE A 221 -3.44 -5.78 -15.98
CA PHE A 221 -3.42 -7.23 -16.10
C PHE A 221 -2.17 -7.76 -15.41
N GLY A 222 -2.34 -8.73 -14.57
CA GLY A 222 -1.23 -9.33 -13.86
C GLY A 222 -1.43 -10.80 -13.57
N GLY A 223 -0.42 -11.38 -13.00
CA GLY A 223 -0.49 -12.77 -12.57
C GLY A 223 0.77 -13.22 -11.87
N LYS A 224 0.64 -14.38 -11.24
CA LYS A 224 1.74 -15.05 -10.58
C LYS A 224 1.71 -16.55 -10.83
N VAL A 225 2.90 -17.14 -10.88
CA VAL A 225 3.08 -18.59 -10.95
C VAL A 225 4.21 -19.02 -10.01
N LYS A 226 3.96 -20.08 -9.23
CA LYS A 226 4.96 -20.67 -8.33
C LYS A 226 5.49 -21.96 -8.91
N MET A 227 6.81 -22.05 -9.09
CA MET A 227 7.50 -23.21 -9.64
C MET A 227 8.78 -23.48 -8.85
N HIS A 228 8.99 -24.72 -8.39
CA HIS A 228 10.22 -25.15 -7.69
C HIS A 228 10.68 -24.23 -6.55
N GLY A 229 9.73 -23.69 -5.78
CA GLY A 229 10.03 -22.80 -4.64
C GLY A 229 10.26 -21.32 -5.01
N VAL A 230 10.30 -21.00 -6.31
CA VAL A 230 10.35 -19.63 -6.82
C VAL A 230 8.96 -19.20 -7.28
N THR A 231 8.57 -17.98 -6.94
CA THR A 231 7.35 -17.34 -7.45
C THR A 231 7.73 -16.29 -8.47
N PHE A 232 7.17 -16.39 -9.65
CA PHE A 232 7.26 -15.39 -10.72
C PHE A 232 5.99 -14.56 -10.73
N VAL A 233 6.13 -13.24 -10.81
CA VAL A 233 5.04 -12.27 -10.84
C VAL A 233 5.27 -11.34 -12.02
N GLY A 234 4.20 -10.96 -12.69
CA GLY A 234 4.21 -9.92 -13.70
C GLY A 234 2.94 -9.12 -13.68
N GLU A 235 3.05 -7.85 -14.01
CA GLU A 235 1.91 -6.94 -14.12
C GLU A 235 2.17 -5.92 -15.22
N TYR A 236 1.12 -5.54 -15.91
CA TYR A 236 1.11 -4.49 -16.91
C TYR A 236 -0.09 -3.59 -16.68
N ALA A 237 0.14 -2.29 -16.52
CA ALA A 237 -0.89 -1.28 -16.39
C ALA A 237 -0.78 -0.23 -17.51
N LYS A 238 -1.93 0.26 -17.93
CA LYS A 238 -2.03 1.32 -18.93
C LYS A 238 -3.04 2.37 -18.45
N ASN A 239 -2.57 3.62 -18.33
CA ASN A 239 -3.44 4.77 -18.20
C ASN A 239 -4.01 5.13 -19.58
N ARG A 240 -5.33 5.08 -19.72
CA ARG A 240 -6.06 5.33 -20.94
C ARG A 240 -6.48 6.79 -21.12
N THR A 241 -6.17 7.64 -20.14
CA THR A 241 -6.59 9.04 -20.18
C THR A 241 -5.73 9.83 -21.13
N ASN A 242 -6.37 10.49 -22.08
CA ASN A 242 -5.74 11.52 -22.88
C ASN A 242 -5.77 12.83 -22.10
N TYR A 243 -4.62 13.46 -21.94
CA TYR A 243 -4.52 14.74 -21.24
C TYR A 243 -4.27 15.90 -22.22
N PRO A 244 -5.25 16.31 -23.02
CA PRO A 244 -5.03 17.28 -24.07
C PRO A 244 -4.63 18.66 -23.56
N GLN A 245 -4.87 18.92 -22.27
CA GLN A 245 -4.67 20.24 -21.69
C GLN A 245 -3.27 20.50 -21.13
N LYS A 246 -2.39 19.50 -21.07
CA LYS A 246 -1.03 19.66 -20.52
C LYS A 246 0.03 20.07 -21.55
N GLY A 247 -0.34 20.28 -22.81
CA GLY A 247 0.59 20.71 -23.86
C GLY A 247 1.72 19.73 -24.18
N THR A 248 1.94 18.73 -23.38
CA THR A 248 2.90 17.64 -23.56
C THR A 248 2.14 16.38 -23.86
N LEU A 249 2.09 16.03 -25.12
CA LEU A 249 1.61 14.72 -25.56
C LEU A 249 2.36 13.66 -24.81
N LYS A 250 1.63 12.85 -24.09
CA LYS A 250 2.19 11.70 -23.41
C LYS A 250 2.54 10.68 -24.43
N SER A 251 3.80 10.40 -24.46
CA SER A 251 4.26 9.21 -25.15
C SER A 251 3.61 8.00 -24.46
N ASP A 252 3.37 6.96 -25.22
CA ASP A 252 2.89 5.67 -24.74
C ASP A 252 3.75 5.16 -23.57
N ASP A 253 5.01 5.48 -23.61
CA ASP A 253 6.03 5.17 -22.61
C ASP A 253 5.78 5.81 -21.22
N GLN A 254 5.10 6.97 -21.16
CA GLN A 254 4.78 7.65 -19.90
C GLN A 254 3.46 7.19 -19.27
N THR A 255 2.57 6.59 -20.05
CA THR A 255 1.23 6.17 -19.60
C THR A 255 1.13 4.68 -19.32
N ARG A 256 2.20 3.92 -19.51
CA ARG A 256 2.27 2.49 -19.19
C ARG A 256 3.22 2.24 -18.03
N ALA A 257 2.94 1.18 -17.30
CA ALA A 257 3.85 0.63 -16.31
C ALA A 257 3.83 -0.89 -16.43
N TRP A 258 4.96 -1.53 -16.21
CA TRP A 258 5.04 -2.97 -16.10
C TRP A 258 6.23 -3.41 -15.25
N PHE A 259 6.12 -4.59 -14.69
CA PHE A 259 7.24 -5.25 -14.05
C PHE A 259 7.18 -6.76 -14.25
N ILE A 260 8.33 -7.38 -14.07
CA ILE A 260 8.49 -8.81 -13.86
C ILE A 260 9.34 -9.00 -12.60
N GLU A 261 8.98 -9.96 -11.78
CA GLU A 261 9.67 -10.26 -10.53
C GLU A 261 9.77 -11.76 -10.32
N ALA A 262 10.89 -12.20 -9.80
CA ALA A 262 11.08 -13.54 -9.28
C ALA A 262 11.47 -13.44 -7.81
N TYR A 263 10.78 -14.18 -6.94
CA TYR A 263 11.11 -14.18 -5.52
C TYR A 263 11.02 -15.59 -4.90
N THR A 264 11.81 -15.77 -3.83
CA THR A 264 11.75 -16.95 -2.95
C THR A 264 11.23 -16.51 -1.58
N GLY A 265 10.72 -17.47 -0.80
CA GLY A 265 10.22 -17.18 0.54
C GLY A 265 8.70 -16.95 0.58
N PRO A 266 8.19 -16.43 1.71
CA PRO A 266 6.75 -16.41 1.97
C PRO A 266 5.99 -15.36 1.16
N THR A 267 6.64 -14.28 0.79
CA THR A 267 6.02 -13.11 0.12
C THR A 267 7.10 -12.25 -0.53
N ASN A 268 6.69 -11.41 -1.49
CA ASN A 268 7.52 -10.32 -2.03
C ASN A 268 7.43 -9.03 -1.16
N ASP A 269 6.57 -9.00 -0.18
CA ASP A 269 6.49 -7.93 0.83
C ASP A 269 7.18 -8.38 2.12
N PHE A 270 8.48 -8.22 2.20
CA PHE A 270 9.30 -8.66 3.33
C PHE A 270 8.94 -7.91 4.60
N GLY A 271 8.59 -6.62 4.48
CA GLY A 271 8.21 -5.79 5.62
C GLY A 271 7.03 -6.32 6.41
N SER A 272 6.10 -7.05 5.77
CA SER A 272 4.92 -7.61 6.44
C SER A 272 4.99 -9.12 6.66
N GLY A 273 5.73 -9.83 5.83
CA GLY A 273 5.72 -11.29 5.74
C GLY A 273 6.77 -11.99 6.60
N LEU A 274 8.00 -11.49 6.63
CA LEU A 274 9.12 -12.15 7.31
C LEU A 274 9.02 -12.19 8.84
N PRO A 275 8.59 -11.13 9.57
CA PRO A 275 8.57 -11.17 11.03
C PRO A 275 7.73 -12.29 11.64
N VAL A 276 6.73 -12.80 10.88
CA VAL A 276 5.83 -13.89 11.35
C VAL A 276 6.33 -15.28 10.96
N GLN A 277 7.47 -15.38 10.28
CA GLN A 277 8.05 -16.65 9.84
C GLN A 277 8.94 -17.27 10.93
N LYS A 278 9.35 -18.50 10.68
CA LYS A 278 10.34 -19.20 11.52
C LYS A 278 11.68 -18.46 11.45
N VAL A 279 12.38 -18.36 12.58
CA VAL A 279 13.74 -17.82 12.66
C VAL A 279 14.66 -18.55 11.66
N GLY A 280 15.45 -17.77 10.92
CA GLY A 280 16.28 -18.28 9.83
C GLY A 280 15.53 -18.42 8.49
N THR A 281 14.26 -18.01 8.40
CA THR A 281 13.59 -17.94 7.08
C THR A 281 14.18 -16.78 6.28
N HIS A 282 14.67 -17.08 5.09
CA HIS A 282 15.19 -16.12 4.14
C HIS A 282 14.17 -15.85 3.03
N ALA A 283 14.21 -14.65 2.48
CA ALA A 283 13.53 -14.28 1.26
C ALA A 283 14.47 -13.48 0.35
N PHE A 284 14.36 -13.69 -0.93
CA PHE A 284 15.12 -12.96 -1.93
C PHE A 284 14.21 -12.65 -3.10
N SER A 285 14.30 -11.41 -3.64
CA SER A 285 13.63 -11.08 -4.89
C SER A 285 14.53 -10.31 -5.85
N VAL A 286 14.22 -10.45 -7.12
CA VAL A 286 14.75 -9.61 -8.19
C VAL A 286 13.58 -9.15 -9.03
N ARG A 287 13.51 -7.82 -9.25
CA ARG A 287 12.46 -7.17 -10.05
C ARG A 287 13.09 -6.33 -11.13
N TRP A 288 12.61 -6.49 -12.35
CA TRP A 288 12.82 -5.54 -13.43
C TRP A 288 11.53 -4.79 -13.68
N GLN A 289 11.60 -3.47 -13.77
CA GLN A 289 10.43 -2.61 -13.97
C GLN A 289 10.68 -1.50 -14.96
N ASP A 290 9.60 -1.07 -15.60
CA ASP A 290 9.54 0.11 -16.45
C ASP A 290 8.24 0.84 -16.15
N VAL A 291 8.31 1.91 -15.35
CA VAL A 291 7.15 2.61 -14.82
C VAL A 291 7.12 4.01 -15.40
N GLY A 292 6.12 4.31 -16.22
CA GLY A 292 5.87 5.65 -16.73
C GLY A 292 5.34 6.55 -15.63
N LYS A 293 5.59 7.85 -15.73
CA LYS A 293 5.17 8.87 -14.74
C LYS A 293 3.67 8.85 -14.44
N TYR A 294 2.86 8.48 -15.42
CA TYR A 294 1.41 8.41 -15.34
C TYR A 294 0.90 6.98 -15.51
N GLY A 295 1.78 5.99 -15.37
CA GLY A 295 1.46 4.58 -15.56
C GLY A 295 0.79 3.93 -14.38
N THR A 296 0.84 4.56 -13.19
CA THR A 296 0.24 4.08 -11.93
C THR A 296 -0.69 5.14 -11.37
N TYR A 297 -1.63 4.75 -10.50
CA TYR A 297 -2.55 5.70 -9.89
C TYR A 297 -2.12 6.09 -8.47
N VAL A 298 -2.07 5.12 -7.55
CA VAL A 298 -1.60 5.30 -6.16
C VAL A 298 -0.80 4.09 -5.74
N HIS A 299 0.43 4.28 -5.29
CA HIS A 299 1.22 3.20 -4.70
C HIS A 299 2.16 3.70 -3.60
N ASN A 300 2.60 2.78 -2.75
CA ASN A 300 3.52 3.05 -1.64
C ASN A 300 4.98 2.88 -2.09
N ASN A 301 5.54 3.84 -2.82
CA ASN A 301 6.97 3.94 -3.20
C ASN A 301 7.70 2.63 -3.57
N THR A 302 6.95 1.55 -3.84
CA THR A 302 7.50 0.24 -4.23
C THR A 302 7.88 0.21 -5.71
N PHE A 303 7.22 1.06 -6.47
CA PHE A 303 7.43 1.28 -7.90
C PHE A 303 7.80 2.75 -8.09
N TYR A 304 8.91 2.99 -8.73
CA TYR A 304 9.44 4.35 -8.90
C TYR A 304 8.90 4.95 -10.19
N ASP A 305 7.93 5.84 -10.08
CA ASP A 305 7.30 6.52 -11.23
C ASP A 305 8.33 7.29 -12.06
N GLY A 306 8.17 7.23 -13.37
CA GLY A 306 9.07 7.87 -14.31
C GLY A 306 10.45 7.22 -14.40
N LYS A 307 10.60 5.98 -13.91
CA LYS A 307 11.88 5.25 -13.89
C LYS A 307 11.75 3.82 -14.40
N LYS A 308 12.84 3.31 -14.95
CA LYS A 308 13.01 1.91 -15.30
C LYS A 308 14.32 1.38 -14.70
N GLY A 309 14.37 0.10 -14.36
CA GLY A 309 15.58 -0.49 -13.81
C GLY A 309 15.35 -1.79 -13.06
N ILE A 310 16.36 -2.17 -12.31
CA ILE A 310 16.40 -3.42 -11.57
C ILE A 310 16.41 -3.13 -10.05
N ARG A 311 15.74 -3.99 -9.31
CA ARG A 311 15.70 -3.96 -7.85
C ARG A 311 15.97 -5.36 -7.31
N PHE A 312 16.77 -5.44 -6.26
CA PHE A 312 17.09 -6.63 -5.49
C PHE A 312 16.63 -6.40 -4.06
N ASP A 313 15.95 -7.40 -3.50
CA ASP A 313 15.59 -7.39 -2.09
C ASP A 313 16.08 -8.69 -1.45
N TYR A 314 16.56 -8.57 -0.22
CA TYR A 314 16.94 -9.71 0.61
C TYR A 314 16.45 -9.47 2.04
N GLY A 315 15.82 -10.47 2.61
CA GLY A 315 15.36 -10.38 3.99
C GLY A 315 15.56 -11.69 4.75
N VAL A 316 15.62 -11.59 6.07
CA VAL A 316 15.77 -12.72 6.97
C VAL A 316 15.06 -12.50 8.30
N THR A 317 14.35 -13.53 8.78
CA THR A 317 13.76 -13.55 10.12
C THR A 317 14.86 -13.85 11.15
N ILE A 318 15.24 -12.85 11.95
CA ILE A 318 16.33 -12.97 12.93
C ILE A 318 15.85 -13.43 14.31
N LYS A 319 14.58 -13.15 14.63
CA LYS A 319 13.91 -13.55 15.88
C LYS A 319 12.41 -13.63 15.61
N LYS A 320 11.66 -14.39 16.42
CA LYS A 320 10.20 -14.40 16.36
C LYS A 320 9.68 -12.96 16.50
N GLY A 321 8.95 -12.48 15.52
CA GLY A 321 8.46 -11.12 15.46
C GLY A 321 9.43 -10.09 14.90
N LEU A 322 10.66 -10.46 14.51
CA LEU A 322 11.69 -9.53 13.99
C LEU A 322 12.32 -10.06 12.69
N ALA A 323 12.45 -9.20 11.71
CA ALA A 323 13.16 -9.47 10.46
C ALA A 323 13.99 -8.27 10.02
N VAL A 324 15.08 -8.54 9.30
CA VAL A 324 15.91 -7.52 8.66
C VAL A 324 15.73 -7.64 7.16
N ASP A 325 15.62 -6.48 6.47
CA ASP A 325 15.55 -6.39 5.02
C ASP A 325 16.64 -5.48 4.50
N PHE A 326 17.11 -5.81 3.28
CA PHE A 326 17.97 -4.97 2.47
C PHE A 326 17.38 -4.86 1.07
N VAL A 327 17.27 -3.64 0.58
CA VAL A 327 16.80 -3.33 -0.77
C VAL A 327 17.91 -2.57 -1.49
N TYR A 328 18.23 -3.00 -2.69
CA TYR A 328 19.07 -2.25 -3.60
C TYR A 328 18.38 -2.11 -4.95
N GLY A 329 18.27 -0.88 -5.44
CA GLY A 329 17.71 -0.56 -6.75
C GLY A 329 18.67 0.27 -7.57
N ARG A 330 18.78 -0.05 -8.85
CA ARG A 330 19.45 0.79 -9.85
C ARG A 330 18.46 1.20 -10.91
N MET A 331 18.09 2.48 -10.92
CA MET A 331 16.99 3.02 -11.70
C MET A 331 17.45 4.11 -12.65
N GLN A 332 16.89 4.15 -13.85
CA GLN A 332 17.15 5.16 -14.87
C GLN A 332 15.92 6.04 -15.06
N ALA A 333 16.11 7.36 -15.06
CA ALA A 333 15.05 8.33 -15.33
C ALA A 333 14.56 8.23 -16.77
N LYS A 334 13.25 8.15 -16.97
CA LYS A 334 12.60 8.09 -18.29
C LYS A 334 12.31 9.48 -18.88
N GLU A 335 12.31 10.50 -18.03
CA GLU A 335 12.08 11.89 -18.43
C GLU A 335 12.93 12.85 -17.58
N SER A 336 13.07 14.07 -18.09
CA SER A 336 13.74 15.13 -17.34
C SER A 336 12.76 15.82 -16.41
N ALA A 337 13.23 16.20 -15.23
CA ALA A 337 12.47 16.98 -14.27
C ALA A 337 13.33 18.00 -13.55
N TRP A 338 12.66 19.00 -12.98
CA TRP A 338 13.24 20.02 -12.14
C TRP A 338 12.58 20.01 -10.77
N GLY A 339 13.37 20.20 -9.74
CA GLY A 339 12.90 20.42 -8.40
C GLY A 339 14.02 20.97 -7.51
N ASN A 340 13.70 21.99 -6.68
CA ASN A 340 14.60 22.61 -5.70
C ASN A 340 16.03 22.91 -6.18
N GLY A 341 16.16 23.45 -7.40
CA GLY A 341 17.46 23.79 -7.98
C GLY A 341 18.26 22.60 -8.53
N HIS A 342 17.71 21.39 -8.47
CA HIS A 342 18.30 20.20 -9.04
C HIS A 342 17.57 19.75 -10.30
N ARG A 343 18.32 19.27 -11.27
CA ARG A 343 17.79 18.75 -12.53
C ARG A 343 18.14 17.28 -12.67
N VAL A 344 17.13 16.45 -12.86
CA VAL A 344 17.28 15.08 -13.35
C VAL A 344 17.06 15.12 -14.85
N GLN A 345 17.99 14.53 -15.60
CA GLN A 345 17.87 14.40 -17.05
C GLN A 345 17.36 13.01 -17.41
N LYS A 346 16.62 12.91 -18.52
CA LYS A 346 16.28 11.62 -19.11
C LYS A 346 17.56 10.82 -19.34
N GLY A 347 17.59 9.60 -18.83
CA GLY A 347 18.77 8.73 -18.94
C GLY A 347 19.67 8.72 -17.70
N ASP A 348 19.51 9.67 -16.77
CA ASP A 348 20.27 9.68 -15.52
C ASP A 348 19.97 8.45 -14.68
N TRP A 349 21.00 7.90 -14.05
CA TRP A 349 20.93 6.75 -13.18
C TRP A 349 20.92 7.17 -11.71
N SER A 350 20.10 6.49 -10.92
CA SER A 350 20.10 6.59 -9.46
C SER A 350 20.29 5.23 -8.83
N ASN A 351 20.90 5.20 -7.64
CA ASN A 351 21.00 4.03 -6.80
C ASN A 351 20.17 4.26 -5.55
N ILE A 352 19.37 3.28 -5.22
CA ILE A 352 18.50 3.29 -4.05
C ILE A 352 18.96 2.17 -3.13
N PHE A 353 19.18 2.48 -1.88
CA PHE A 353 19.53 1.52 -0.84
C PHE A 353 18.60 1.70 0.36
N VAL A 354 18.05 0.60 0.86
CA VAL A 354 17.27 0.58 2.09
C VAL A 354 17.78 -0.55 2.97
N ALA A 355 18.00 -0.26 4.25
CA ALA A 355 18.18 -1.26 5.29
C ALA A 355 17.08 -1.08 6.33
N ALA A 356 16.33 -2.13 6.64
CA ALA A 356 15.16 -2.04 7.50
C ALA A 356 15.14 -3.13 8.56
N LEU A 357 14.68 -2.77 9.75
CA LEU A 357 14.24 -3.67 10.79
C LEU A 357 12.72 -3.64 10.85
N ASN A 358 12.11 -4.77 10.53
CA ASN A 358 10.67 -4.95 10.57
C ASN A 358 10.28 -5.74 11.83
N TYR A 359 9.18 -5.34 12.46
CA TYR A 359 8.67 -6.07 13.62
C TYR A 359 7.15 -6.26 13.52
N LYS A 360 6.69 -7.41 14.07
CA LYS A 360 5.28 -7.76 14.13
C LYS A 360 5.02 -8.68 15.31
N PHE A 361 4.19 -8.21 16.24
CA PHE A 361 3.79 -8.92 17.46
C PHE A 361 2.26 -9.03 17.51
N ARG A 362 1.80 -10.19 18.02
CA ARG A 362 0.37 -10.52 18.23
C ARG A 362 0.17 -11.05 19.62
#